data_2e4ddf63cd39107d6099f6a8b217cf24
#
_entry.id   2e4ddf63cd39107d6099f6a8b217cf24
#
_cell.length_a   1.000
_cell.length_b   1.000
_cell.length_c   1.000
_cell.angle_alpha   90.00
_cell.angle_beta   90.00
_cell.angle_gamma   90.00
#
_symmetry.space_group_name_H-M   'P 1'
#
loop_
_entity.id
_entity.type
_entity.pdbx_description
1 polymer ?
#
loop_
_entity_poly.entity_id
_entity_poly.type
_entity_poly.pdbx_seq_one_letter_code
_entity_poly.pdbx_strand_id
1 'polypeptide(L)'
;MLELPGGQRLEITNLGKLYWPKLKLTKGDLFRHYVRVSPYILPVLEDRPLVMKRYPSGVPGAPFYQHRAPDKIPPGVRVTMVTTDTETRAHLVGGDLVTLLYTAQLASISQDPWFSRVGSEDMIDHVAIDLDPPDGLPCPKVLDVARWVRDELDALKTRGVAKTSGAGGVHVYVPLPPDTPYQAGLIFAQIVATRVAAAHPKLATVERSIAARKGRIYVDYMQNARGKTLACAYSARANDFAGVSTPLTWDEVEEGVSPKDFTVRNFEQRLEVVGDLWGDLRKAKGAKLKELSVPQTTKVTKATKITKKAKQD
;
A
#
# COMPACT_ATOMS: atom_id res chain seq x y z
N MET A 1 20.09 20.27 15.59
CA MET A 1 19.08 21.02 14.81
C MET A 1 19.40 20.83 13.32
N LEU A 2 18.45 20.41 12.52
CA LEU A 2 18.57 20.33 11.07
C LEU A 2 17.84 21.55 10.45
N GLU A 3 18.52 22.27 9.60
CA GLU A 3 17.92 23.33 8.81
C GLU A 3 17.48 22.79 7.46
N LEU A 4 16.23 23.03 7.10
CA LEU A 4 15.59 22.53 5.89
C LEU A 4 15.40 23.67 4.87
N PRO A 5 15.20 23.37 3.57
CA PRO A 5 14.85 24.37 2.58
C PRO A 5 13.65 25.21 3.06
N GLY A 6 13.70 26.54 2.85
CA GLY A 6 12.68 27.47 3.34
C GLY A 6 12.86 27.93 4.79
N GLY A 7 14.02 27.65 5.42
CA GLY A 7 14.37 28.13 6.76
C GLY A 7 13.68 27.38 7.91
N GLN A 8 12.98 26.31 7.64
CA GLN A 8 12.38 25.45 8.67
C GLN A 8 13.47 24.72 9.45
N ARG A 9 13.25 24.52 10.75
CA ARG A 9 14.19 23.83 11.63
C ARG A 9 13.53 22.66 12.33
N LEU A 10 14.19 21.51 12.27
CA LEU A 10 13.75 20.30 12.94
C LEU A 10 14.82 19.80 13.92
N GLU A 11 14.43 19.56 15.16
CA GLU A 11 15.31 18.90 16.12
C GLU A 11 15.43 17.41 15.76
N ILE A 12 16.66 16.99 15.49
CA ILE A 12 16.97 15.59 15.19
C ILE A 12 17.92 15.07 16.27
N THR A 13 17.60 13.92 16.83
CA THR A 13 18.37 13.28 17.88
C THR A 13 18.70 11.84 17.54
N ASN A 14 19.76 11.32 18.16
CA ASN A 14 20.12 9.90 18.14
C ASN A 14 20.37 9.34 16.73
N LEU A 15 20.94 10.11 15.80
CA LEU A 15 21.23 9.65 14.43
C LEU A 15 22.12 8.40 14.39
N GLY A 16 23.02 8.20 15.35
CA GLY A 16 23.87 7.02 15.48
C GLY A 16 23.17 5.78 16.03
N LYS A 17 21.90 5.88 16.45
CA LYS A 17 21.16 4.73 16.98
C LYS A 17 20.98 3.67 15.89
N LEU A 18 21.38 2.43 16.17
CA LEU A 18 21.21 1.30 15.26
C LEU A 18 19.73 0.94 15.13
N TYR A 19 19.19 1.08 13.93
CA TYR A 19 17.82 0.64 13.60
C TYR A 19 17.81 -0.77 13.04
N TRP A 20 18.84 -1.15 12.24
CA TRP A 20 19.06 -2.50 11.75
C TRP A 20 20.44 -2.99 12.20
N PRO A 21 20.57 -3.52 13.45
CA PRO A 21 21.88 -3.87 14.02
C PRO A 21 22.68 -4.87 13.18
N LYS A 22 22.02 -5.90 12.63
CA LYS A 22 22.67 -6.90 11.76
C LYS A 22 23.28 -6.29 10.48
N LEU A 23 22.69 -5.22 9.98
CA LEU A 23 23.14 -4.49 8.80
C LEU A 23 24.02 -3.29 9.16
N LYS A 24 24.20 -2.99 10.44
CA LYS A 24 24.89 -1.78 10.93
C LYS A 24 24.29 -0.48 10.36
N LEU A 25 22.97 -0.48 10.05
CA LEU A 25 22.26 0.70 9.61
C LEU A 25 21.63 1.44 10.79
N THR A 26 21.78 2.75 10.75
CA THR A 26 21.39 3.66 11.83
C THR A 26 20.10 4.42 11.49
N LYS A 27 19.60 5.16 12.46
CA LYS A 27 18.57 6.18 12.26
C LYS A 27 19.01 7.22 11.21
N GLY A 28 20.30 7.59 11.21
CA GLY A 28 20.87 8.51 10.23
C GLY A 28 20.80 7.98 8.79
N ASP A 29 20.92 6.65 8.61
CA ASP A 29 20.75 6.03 7.29
C ASP A 29 19.30 6.11 6.81
N LEU A 30 18.32 5.93 7.70
CA LEU A 30 16.91 6.15 7.40
C LEU A 30 16.63 7.60 6.98
N PHE A 31 17.22 8.57 7.69
CA PHE A 31 17.10 9.99 7.33
C PHE A 31 17.69 10.26 5.95
N ARG A 32 18.90 9.76 5.66
CA ARG A 32 19.51 9.90 4.33
C ARG A 32 18.65 9.33 3.23
N HIS A 33 18.08 8.14 3.46
CA HIS A 33 17.14 7.54 2.52
C HIS A 33 15.96 8.48 2.24
N TYR A 34 15.28 8.98 3.28
CA TYR A 34 14.11 9.83 3.10
C TYR A 34 14.43 11.19 2.47
N VAL A 35 15.58 11.78 2.75
CA VAL A 35 16.04 12.99 2.05
C VAL A 35 16.23 12.71 0.56
N ARG A 36 16.88 11.59 0.19
CA ARG A 36 17.14 11.22 -1.20
C ARG A 36 15.86 10.90 -1.98
N VAL A 37 14.95 10.16 -1.38
CA VAL A 37 13.68 9.80 -2.04
C VAL A 37 12.61 10.90 -1.92
N SER A 38 12.87 12.00 -1.22
CA SER A 38 11.87 13.05 -0.99
C SER A 38 11.23 13.58 -2.28
N PRO A 39 11.94 13.83 -3.40
CA PRO A 39 11.30 14.29 -4.63
C PRO A 39 10.25 13.31 -5.20
N TYR A 40 10.37 12.06 -4.87
CA TYR A 40 9.52 10.97 -5.36
C TYR A 40 8.41 10.59 -4.38
N ILE A 41 8.72 10.54 -3.06
CA ILE A 41 7.77 10.11 -2.04
C ILE A 41 6.81 11.24 -1.61
N LEU A 42 7.24 12.50 -1.58
CA LEU A 42 6.39 13.62 -1.15
C LEU A 42 5.11 13.75 -1.98
N PRO A 43 5.15 13.64 -3.32
CA PRO A 43 3.93 13.65 -4.13
C PRO A 43 3.00 12.45 -3.87
N VAL A 44 3.53 11.31 -3.41
CA VAL A 44 2.72 10.14 -3.02
C VAL A 44 1.98 10.39 -1.71
N LEU A 45 2.62 11.10 -0.79
CA LEU A 45 2.10 11.43 0.54
C LEU A 45 1.23 12.68 0.56
N GLU A 46 1.18 13.45 -0.53
CA GLU A 46 0.55 14.76 -0.59
C GLU A 46 -0.88 14.74 -0.08
N ASP A 47 -1.14 15.58 0.94
CA ASP A 47 -2.43 15.75 1.61
C ASP A 47 -3.05 14.48 2.18
N ARG A 48 -2.25 13.45 2.47
CA ARG A 48 -2.78 12.22 3.05
C ARG A 48 -2.53 12.15 4.56
N PRO A 49 -3.55 11.79 5.36
CA PRO A 49 -3.36 11.43 6.76
C PRO A 49 -2.39 10.25 6.88
N LEU A 50 -1.49 10.30 7.85
CA LEU A 50 -0.47 9.28 8.07
C LEU A 50 -0.80 8.43 9.30
N VAL A 51 -0.54 7.14 9.21
CA VAL A 51 -0.45 6.22 10.35
C VAL A 51 1.01 5.86 10.56
N MET A 52 1.49 6.00 11.79
CA MET A 52 2.87 5.68 12.11
C MET A 52 2.95 4.28 12.73
N LYS A 53 3.79 3.40 12.16
CA LYS A 53 4.28 2.21 12.83
C LYS A 53 5.67 2.51 13.37
N ARG A 54 5.74 2.77 14.69
CA ARG A 54 6.93 3.27 15.35
C ARG A 54 7.79 2.16 15.93
N TYR A 55 9.10 2.29 15.78
CA TYR A 55 10.14 1.37 16.25
C TYR A 55 11.16 2.08 17.16
N PRO A 56 10.79 2.53 18.37
CA PRO A 56 11.68 3.31 19.22
C PRO A 56 13.00 2.61 19.53
N SER A 57 12.99 1.28 19.60
CA SER A 57 14.18 0.45 19.86
C SER A 57 14.85 -0.10 18.61
N GLY A 58 14.45 0.39 17.40
CA GLY A 58 14.89 -0.18 16.14
C GLY A 58 14.10 -1.43 15.76
N VAL A 59 14.48 -2.06 14.63
CA VAL A 59 13.76 -3.21 14.04
C VAL A 59 13.64 -4.41 14.98
N PRO A 60 14.64 -4.77 15.80
CA PRO A 60 14.48 -5.88 16.76
C PRO A 60 13.49 -5.62 17.87
N GLY A 61 13.12 -4.34 18.11
CA GLY A 61 12.19 -3.98 19.16
C GLY A 61 10.73 -4.15 18.77
N ALA A 62 9.85 -4.31 19.77
CA ALA A 62 8.42 -4.37 19.54
C ALA A 62 7.90 -3.01 18.98
N PRO A 63 7.22 -3.00 17.81
CA PRO A 63 6.61 -1.80 17.28
C PRO A 63 5.25 -1.54 17.91
N PHE A 64 4.79 -0.28 17.76
CA PHE A 64 3.42 0.07 18.07
C PHE A 64 2.85 1.01 17.00
N TYR A 65 1.54 0.95 16.81
CA TYR A 65 0.84 1.86 15.91
C TYR A 65 0.42 3.13 16.62
N GLN A 66 0.63 4.26 15.97
CA GLN A 66 0.16 5.57 16.42
C GLN A 66 -0.61 6.25 15.28
N HIS A 67 -1.90 6.40 15.48
CA HIS A 67 -2.80 7.09 14.53
C HIS A 67 -2.88 8.59 14.84
N ARG A 68 -2.90 8.94 16.14
CA ARG A 68 -2.98 10.33 16.58
C ARG A 68 -1.63 11.04 16.48
N ALA A 69 -1.65 12.29 15.98
CA ALA A 69 -0.49 13.16 16.05
C ALA A 69 -0.03 13.36 17.50
N PRO A 70 1.28 13.51 17.78
CA PRO A 70 1.78 13.86 19.12
C PRO A 70 1.21 15.18 19.62
N ASP A 71 1.17 15.37 20.94
CA ASP A 71 0.66 16.61 21.54
C ASP A 71 1.58 17.82 21.26
N LYS A 72 2.89 17.58 21.13
CA LYS A 72 3.88 18.61 20.78
C LYS A 72 4.31 18.45 19.35
N ILE A 73 3.96 19.43 18.52
CA ILE A 73 4.24 19.44 17.07
C ILE A 73 5.26 20.54 16.78
N PRO A 74 6.39 20.22 16.15
CA PRO A 74 7.35 21.23 15.70
C PRO A 74 6.74 22.18 14.66
N PRO A 75 7.20 23.45 14.59
CA PRO A 75 6.78 24.38 13.55
C PRO A 75 7.00 23.79 12.15
N GLY A 76 6.03 23.97 11.27
CA GLY A 76 6.06 23.49 9.89
C GLY A 76 5.58 22.05 9.67
N VAL A 77 5.46 21.23 10.73
CA VAL A 77 4.87 19.90 10.62
C VAL A 77 3.36 20.01 10.46
N ARG A 78 2.82 19.36 9.43
CA ARG A 78 1.39 19.45 9.08
C ARG A 78 0.54 18.51 9.93
N VAL A 79 -0.53 19.06 10.48
CA VAL A 79 -1.55 18.33 11.27
C VAL A 79 -2.94 18.76 10.86
N THR A 80 -3.88 17.83 10.82
CA THR A 80 -5.29 18.15 10.62
C THR A 80 -6.18 17.23 11.47
N MET A 81 -7.39 17.70 11.74
CA MET A 81 -8.43 16.87 12.36
C MET A 81 -9.09 16.01 11.29
N VAL A 82 -9.08 14.71 11.47
CA VAL A 82 -9.72 13.73 10.58
C VAL A 82 -10.83 13.04 11.35
N THR A 83 -12.03 13.05 10.78
CA THR A 83 -13.21 12.39 11.33
C THR A 83 -13.35 11.01 10.70
N THR A 84 -13.41 9.98 11.54
CA THR A 84 -13.77 8.62 11.19
C THR A 84 -15.22 8.37 11.61
N ASP A 85 -15.75 7.18 11.34
CA ASP A 85 -17.12 6.81 11.76
C ASP A 85 -17.29 6.79 13.29
N THR A 86 -16.20 6.67 14.05
CA THR A 86 -16.25 6.50 15.49
C THR A 86 -15.66 7.68 16.28
N GLU A 87 -14.81 8.51 15.67
CA GLU A 87 -14.08 9.56 16.37
C GLU A 87 -13.44 10.59 15.43
N THR A 88 -13.12 11.75 15.99
CA THR A 88 -12.30 12.78 15.34
C THR A 88 -10.95 12.86 16.04
N ARG A 89 -9.86 12.74 15.29
CA ARG A 89 -8.49 12.76 15.79
C ARG A 89 -7.58 13.66 14.97
N ALA A 90 -6.57 14.24 15.62
CA ALA A 90 -5.47 14.91 14.95
C ALA A 90 -4.56 13.88 14.28
N HIS A 91 -4.33 14.01 12.98
CA HIS A 91 -3.39 13.20 12.19
C HIS A 91 -2.26 14.07 11.66
N LEU A 92 -1.04 13.50 11.58
CA LEU A 92 0.00 14.06 10.73
C LEU A 92 -0.43 13.95 9.27
N VAL A 93 -0.09 14.95 8.47
CA VAL A 93 -0.44 15.00 7.04
C VAL A 93 0.84 15.05 6.23
N GLY A 94 0.99 14.11 5.31
CA GLY A 94 2.15 14.04 4.44
C GLY A 94 2.14 15.08 3.31
N GLY A 95 3.25 15.12 2.56
CA GLY A 95 3.43 15.96 1.37
C GLY A 95 4.53 17.01 1.49
N ASP A 96 5.16 17.16 2.65
CA ASP A 96 6.29 18.07 2.86
C ASP A 96 7.45 17.37 3.58
N LEU A 97 8.65 17.92 3.39
CA LEU A 97 9.89 17.33 3.89
C LEU A 97 9.98 17.37 5.42
N VAL A 98 9.50 18.43 6.07
CA VAL A 98 9.60 18.53 7.53
C VAL A 98 8.72 17.48 8.21
N THR A 99 7.51 17.24 7.73
CA THR A 99 6.62 16.18 8.24
C THR A 99 7.21 14.80 7.98
N LEU A 100 7.75 14.53 6.79
CA LEU A 100 8.41 13.27 6.45
C LEU A 100 9.57 12.97 7.41
N LEU A 101 10.46 13.93 7.65
CA LEU A 101 11.60 13.76 8.55
C LEU A 101 11.17 13.73 10.02
N TYR A 102 10.09 14.42 10.39
CA TYR A 102 9.54 14.33 11.73
C TYR A 102 8.98 12.93 12.02
N THR A 103 8.28 12.29 11.09
CA THR A 103 7.85 10.90 11.29
C THR A 103 9.05 9.95 11.48
N ALA A 104 10.14 10.13 10.70
CA ALA A 104 11.38 9.39 10.88
C ALA A 104 12.04 9.70 12.25
N GLN A 105 11.99 10.95 12.73
CA GLN A 105 12.45 11.33 14.06
C GLN A 105 11.66 10.59 15.15
N LEU A 106 10.37 10.38 14.96
CA LEU A 106 9.49 9.62 15.85
C LEU A 106 9.67 8.11 15.74
N ALA A 107 10.66 7.65 14.95
CA ALA A 107 10.96 6.24 14.70
C ALA A 107 9.88 5.51 13.88
N SER A 108 9.11 6.21 13.04
CA SER A 108 8.34 5.58 11.98
C SER A 108 9.29 5.19 10.86
N ILE A 109 9.48 3.89 10.66
CA ILE A 109 10.39 3.40 9.60
C ILE A 109 9.69 3.44 8.25
N SER A 110 8.43 3.01 8.18
CA SER A 110 7.61 3.12 6.98
C SER A 110 6.76 4.38 6.97
N GLN A 111 6.36 4.79 5.76
CA GLN A 111 5.38 5.83 5.53
C GLN A 111 4.09 5.16 5.05
N ASP A 112 3.06 5.23 5.87
CA ASP A 112 1.81 4.49 5.69
C ASP A 112 0.63 5.49 5.59
N PRO A 113 0.40 6.10 4.39
CA PRO A 113 -0.67 7.06 4.19
C PRO A 113 -2.04 6.40 4.03
N TRP A 114 -3.09 7.13 4.34
CA TRP A 114 -4.44 6.79 3.91
C TRP A 114 -4.57 6.83 2.38
N PHE A 115 -5.56 6.12 1.84
CA PHE A 115 -5.88 6.18 0.41
C PHE A 115 -6.61 7.47 0.02
N SER A 116 -7.27 8.13 0.97
CA SER A 116 -7.91 9.43 0.82
C SER A 116 -6.99 10.60 1.14
N ARG A 117 -7.42 11.81 0.77
CA ARG A 117 -6.76 13.07 1.08
C ARG A 117 -7.56 13.87 2.08
N VAL A 118 -6.90 14.79 2.77
CA VAL A 118 -7.54 15.78 3.65
C VAL A 118 -8.55 16.60 2.84
N GLY A 119 -9.75 16.81 3.40
CA GLY A 119 -10.84 17.50 2.75
C GLY A 119 -11.68 16.63 1.80
N SER A 120 -11.30 15.36 1.61
CA SER A 120 -12.06 14.37 0.85
C SER A 120 -11.85 12.96 1.44
N GLU A 121 -12.02 12.84 2.76
CA GLU A 121 -11.67 11.64 3.53
C GLU A 121 -12.50 10.41 3.16
N ASP A 122 -13.63 10.59 2.48
CA ASP A 122 -14.51 9.51 2.00
C ASP A 122 -14.22 9.07 0.56
N MET A 123 -13.32 9.79 -0.12
CA MET A 123 -12.99 9.57 -1.54
C MET A 123 -11.55 9.10 -1.68
N ILE A 124 -11.31 8.28 -2.69
CA ILE A 124 -9.98 7.75 -3.04
C ILE A 124 -9.64 8.04 -4.50
N ASP A 125 -8.36 8.12 -4.81
CA ASP A 125 -7.82 8.31 -6.16
C ASP A 125 -7.12 7.07 -6.71
N HIS A 126 -7.06 6.00 -5.93
CA HIS A 126 -6.51 4.69 -6.33
C HIS A 126 -7.00 3.58 -5.40
N VAL A 127 -6.86 2.34 -5.86
CA VAL A 127 -6.95 1.14 -5.02
C VAL A 127 -5.65 0.35 -5.11
N ALA A 128 -5.44 -0.52 -4.15
CA ALA A 128 -4.34 -1.48 -4.13
C ALA A 128 -4.85 -2.91 -4.03
N ILE A 129 -4.24 -3.81 -4.78
CA ILE A 129 -4.37 -5.26 -4.61
C ILE A 129 -3.07 -5.73 -3.99
N ASP A 130 -3.14 -6.19 -2.74
CA ASP A 130 -1.99 -6.61 -1.96
C ASP A 130 -1.83 -8.13 -2.08
N LEU A 131 -0.69 -8.56 -2.63
CA LEU A 131 -0.36 -9.98 -2.81
C LEU A 131 0.50 -10.43 -1.64
N ASP A 132 -0.13 -11.11 -0.69
CA ASP A 132 0.44 -11.52 0.59
C ASP A 132 0.77 -13.02 0.57
N PRO A 133 2.04 -13.40 0.31
CA PRO A 133 2.46 -14.79 0.27
C PRO A 133 2.60 -15.37 1.67
N PRO A 134 2.41 -16.69 1.82
CA PRO A 134 2.82 -17.38 3.03
C PRO A 134 4.34 -17.38 3.17
N ASP A 135 4.81 -17.53 4.41
CA ASP A 135 6.25 -17.59 4.69
C ASP A 135 6.94 -18.68 3.86
N GLY A 136 8.10 -18.34 3.30
CA GLY A 136 8.92 -19.27 2.52
C GLY A 136 8.47 -19.52 1.08
N LEU A 137 7.36 -18.91 0.63
CA LEU A 137 6.97 -19.03 -0.78
C LEU A 137 7.97 -18.26 -1.68
N PRO A 138 8.50 -18.87 -2.75
CA PRO A 138 9.42 -18.21 -3.66
C PRO A 138 8.81 -16.97 -4.34
N CYS A 139 9.56 -15.88 -4.40
CA CYS A 139 9.13 -14.61 -5.01
C CYS A 139 8.57 -14.76 -6.44
N PRO A 140 9.13 -15.59 -7.35
CA PRO A 140 8.56 -15.80 -8.69
C PRO A 140 7.08 -16.18 -8.68
N LYS A 141 6.61 -16.91 -7.65
CA LYS A 141 5.19 -17.26 -7.51
C LYS A 141 4.30 -16.05 -7.21
N VAL A 142 4.84 -15.08 -6.48
CA VAL A 142 4.12 -13.81 -6.21
C VAL A 142 4.04 -12.98 -7.49
N LEU A 143 5.12 -12.97 -8.28
CA LEU A 143 5.14 -12.30 -9.59
C LEU A 143 4.19 -12.95 -10.59
N ASP A 144 4.01 -14.30 -10.56
CA ASP A 144 2.97 -14.98 -11.35
C ASP A 144 1.58 -14.38 -11.05
N VAL A 145 1.24 -14.23 -9.76
CA VAL A 145 -0.05 -13.66 -9.36
C VAL A 145 -0.16 -12.19 -9.75
N ALA A 146 0.93 -11.41 -9.65
CA ALA A 146 0.94 -10.01 -10.10
C ALA A 146 0.64 -9.89 -11.61
N ARG A 147 1.20 -10.79 -12.45
CA ARG A 147 0.90 -10.85 -13.88
C ARG A 147 -0.58 -11.18 -14.13
N TRP A 148 -1.16 -12.13 -13.41
CA TRP A 148 -2.58 -12.44 -13.53
C TRP A 148 -3.48 -11.29 -13.11
N VAL A 149 -3.08 -10.51 -12.10
CA VAL A 149 -3.78 -9.25 -11.75
C VAL A 149 -3.70 -8.27 -12.91
N ARG A 150 -2.53 -8.09 -13.56
CA ARG A 150 -2.39 -7.25 -14.75
C ARG A 150 -3.32 -7.72 -15.88
N ASP A 151 -3.32 -9.01 -16.19
CA ASP A 151 -4.12 -9.58 -17.26
C ASP A 151 -5.64 -9.34 -17.03
N GLU A 152 -6.10 -9.46 -15.76
CA GLU A 152 -7.48 -9.10 -15.41
C GLU A 152 -7.76 -7.60 -15.56
N LEU A 153 -6.81 -6.73 -15.19
CA LEU A 153 -6.94 -5.30 -15.39
C LEU A 153 -6.98 -4.92 -16.87
N ASP A 154 -6.16 -5.55 -17.71
CA ASP A 154 -6.15 -5.34 -19.15
C ASP A 154 -7.48 -5.79 -19.80
N ALA A 155 -8.04 -6.92 -19.35
CA ALA A 155 -9.38 -7.37 -19.77
C ALA A 155 -10.48 -6.36 -19.39
N LEU A 156 -10.30 -5.63 -18.28
CA LEU A 156 -11.16 -4.54 -17.85
C LEU A 156 -10.80 -3.17 -18.48
N LYS A 157 -9.87 -3.15 -19.46
CA LYS A 157 -9.38 -1.95 -20.16
C LYS A 157 -8.86 -0.88 -19.18
N THR A 158 -8.25 -1.31 -18.08
CA THR A 158 -7.60 -0.44 -17.11
C THR A 158 -6.16 -0.88 -16.90
N ARG A 159 -5.33 -0.01 -16.31
CA ARG A 159 -3.92 -0.28 -16.09
C ARG A 159 -3.59 -0.22 -14.61
N GLY A 160 -2.69 -1.09 -14.18
CA GLY A 160 -2.12 -1.06 -12.85
C GLY A 160 -0.62 -0.77 -12.89
N VAL A 161 -0.09 -0.30 -11.78
CA VAL A 161 1.35 -0.12 -11.52
C VAL A 161 1.74 -1.06 -10.40
N ALA A 162 2.77 -1.87 -10.64
CA ALA A 162 3.28 -2.81 -9.66
C ALA A 162 4.36 -2.16 -8.78
N LYS A 163 4.46 -2.61 -7.54
CA LYS A 163 5.61 -2.35 -6.67
C LYS A 163 5.84 -3.52 -5.72
N THR A 164 7.09 -3.70 -5.25
CA THR A 164 7.32 -4.59 -4.12
C THR A 164 6.66 -4.01 -2.86
N SER A 165 6.26 -4.86 -1.93
CA SER A 165 5.85 -4.40 -0.60
C SER A 165 7.03 -3.85 0.22
N GLY A 166 8.27 -4.08 -0.27
CA GLY A 166 9.51 -3.90 0.47
C GLY A 166 9.75 -4.98 1.53
N ALA A 167 8.90 -6.02 1.52
CA ALA A 167 9.00 -7.26 2.30
C ALA A 167 8.86 -8.46 1.35
N GLY A 168 8.01 -9.44 1.62
CA GLY A 168 7.86 -10.64 0.77
C GLY A 168 6.83 -10.51 -0.36
N GLY A 169 5.94 -9.52 -0.31
CA GLY A 169 4.80 -9.37 -1.21
C GLY A 169 5.00 -8.35 -2.33
N VAL A 170 3.98 -8.26 -3.17
CA VAL A 170 3.86 -7.29 -4.27
C VAL A 170 2.49 -6.62 -4.16
N HIS A 171 2.43 -5.33 -4.43
CA HIS A 171 1.18 -4.58 -4.50
C HIS A 171 0.95 -4.12 -5.94
N VAL A 172 -0.26 -4.26 -6.45
CA VAL A 172 -0.67 -3.67 -7.74
C VAL A 172 -1.64 -2.54 -7.45
N TYR A 173 -1.26 -1.32 -7.79
CA TYR A 173 -2.08 -0.13 -7.62
C TYR A 173 -2.79 0.21 -8.92
N VAL A 174 -4.07 0.57 -8.80
CA VAL A 174 -4.90 0.96 -9.94
C VAL A 174 -5.41 2.38 -9.71
N PRO A 175 -5.12 3.33 -10.62
CA PRO A 175 -5.62 4.69 -10.51
C PRO A 175 -7.14 4.73 -10.70
N LEU A 176 -7.80 5.55 -9.90
CA LEU A 176 -9.24 5.81 -9.97
C LEU A 176 -9.49 7.31 -10.14
N PRO A 177 -10.67 7.71 -10.63
CA PRO A 177 -11.09 9.11 -10.54
C PRO A 177 -11.06 9.58 -9.08
N PRO A 178 -10.58 10.82 -8.82
CA PRO A 178 -10.34 11.29 -7.44
C PRO A 178 -11.61 11.46 -6.59
N ASP A 179 -12.79 11.39 -7.20
CA ASP A 179 -14.11 11.44 -6.55
C ASP A 179 -14.70 10.02 -6.36
N THR A 180 -13.90 8.99 -6.39
CA THR A 180 -14.36 7.61 -6.20
C THR A 180 -14.59 7.32 -4.72
N PRO A 181 -15.82 6.95 -4.30
CA PRO A 181 -16.07 6.51 -2.93
C PRO A 181 -15.28 5.26 -2.55
N TYR A 182 -14.83 5.16 -1.30
CA TYR A 182 -14.13 3.95 -0.79
C TYR A 182 -14.86 2.66 -1.12
N GLN A 183 -16.19 2.63 -0.96
CA GLN A 183 -17.01 1.44 -1.24
C GLN A 183 -16.93 1.01 -2.71
N ALA A 184 -16.93 1.96 -3.64
CA ALA A 184 -16.82 1.64 -5.07
C ALA A 184 -15.43 1.08 -5.42
N GLY A 185 -14.37 1.68 -4.87
CA GLY A 185 -13.01 1.18 -5.03
C GLY A 185 -12.81 -0.21 -4.42
N LEU A 186 -13.35 -0.43 -3.21
CA LEU A 186 -13.31 -1.73 -2.54
C LEU A 186 -14.00 -2.83 -3.36
N ILE A 187 -15.20 -2.56 -3.90
CA ILE A 187 -15.92 -3.50 -4.77
C ILE A 187 -15.12 -3.80 -6.02
N PHE A 188 -14.55 -2.78 -6.67
CA PHE A 188 -13.69 -2.99 -7.84
C PHE A 188 -12.50 -3.90 -7.52
N ALA A 189 -11.74 -3.62 -6.45
CA ALA A 189 -10.61 -4.43 -6.03
C ALA A 189 -11.03 -5.87 -5.67
N GLN A 190 -12.21 -6.04 -5.04
CA GLN A 190 -12.80 -7.35 -4.73
C GLN A 190 -13.11 -8.15 -5.99
N ILE A 191 -13.69 -7.52 -7.01
CA ILE A 191 -13.99 -8.18 -8.29
C ILE A 191 -12.72 -8.72 -8.92
N VAL A 192 -11.66 -7.88 -9.04
CA VAL A 192 -10.38 -8.30 -9.62
C VAL A 192 -9.76 -9.45 -8.80
N ALA A 193 -9.66 -9.29 -7.48
CA ALA A 193 -9.09 -10.31 -6.60
C ALA A 193 -9.83 -11.65 -6.68
N THR A 194 -11.16 -11.62 -6.71
CA THR A 194 -12.01 -12.83 -6.79
C THR A 194 -11.84 -13.53 -8.14
N ARG A 195 -11.75 -12.78 -9.25
CA ARG A 195 -11.55 -13.35 -10.58
C ARG A 195 -10.20 -14.02 -10.70
N VAL A 196 -9.12 -13.37 -10.23
CA VAL A 196 -7.78 -13.96 -10.19
C VAL A 196 -7.76 -15.24 -9.35
N ALA A 197 -8.34 -15.22 -8.15
CA ALA A 197 -8.39 -16.41 -7.29
C ALA A 197 -9.22 -17.56 -7.90
N ALA A 198 -10.32 -17.24 -8.60
CA ALA A 198 -11.16 -18.22 -9.28
C ALA A 198 -10.47 -18.86 -10.49
N ALA A 199 -9.71 -18.07 -11.26
CA ALA A 199 -8.95 -18.56 -12.42
C ALA A 199 -7.71 -19.37 -12.00
N HIS A 200 -7.11 -19.07 -10.85
CA HIS A 200 -5.85 -19.67 -10.37
C HIS A 200 -5.95 -20.25 -8.95
N PRO A 201 -6.93 -21.15 -8.66
CA PRO A 201 -7.26 -21.57 -7.29
C PRO A 201 -6.17 -22.43 -6.61
N LYS A 202 -5.16 -22.88 -7.36
CA LYS A 202 -4.03 -23.64 -6.81
C LYS A 202 -3.00 -22.73 -6.13
N LEU A 203 -2.89 -21.46 -6.54
CA LEU A 203 -1.86 -20.54 -6.05
C LEU A 203 -2.44 -19.29 -5.38
N ALA A 204 -3.59 -18.78 -5.83
CA ALA A 204 -4.23 -17.57 -5.34
C ALA A 204 -5.49 -17.85 -4.55
N THR A 205 -5.83 -16.99 -3.58
CA THR A 205 -7.04 -17.09 -2.76
C THR A 205 -7.46 -15.72 -2.22
N VAL A 206 -8.76 -15.55 -1.97
CA VAL A 206 -9.31 -14.40 -1.23
C VAL A 206 -9.69 -14.75 0.21
N GLU A 207 -9.28 -15.92 0.69
CA GLU A 207 -9.54 -16.36 2.05
C GLU A 207 -8.74 -15.57 3.08
N ARG A 208 -9.43 -14.91 4.02
CA ARG A 208 -8.79 -14.08 5.06
C ARG A 208 -8.08 -14.90 6.13
N SER A 209 -8.68 -16.04 6.52
CA SER A 209 -8.10 -16.91 7.53
C SER A 209 -6.82 -17.57 7.01
N ILE A 210 -5.71 -17.40 7.73
CA ILE A 210 -4.41 -17.99 7.36
C ILE A 210 -4.54 -19.52 7.19
N ALA A 211 -5.25 -20.20 8.08
CA ALA A 211 -5.47 -21.65 8.01
C ALA A 211 -6.25 -22.05 6.74
N ALA A 212 -7.23 -21.25 6.30
CA ALA A 212 -8.01 -21.50 5.10
C ALA A 212 -7.24 -21.20 3.80
N ARG A 213 -6.18 -20.40 3.85
CA ARG A 213 -5.32 -20.09 2.68
C ARG A 213 -4.59 -21.34 2.17
N LYS A 214 -4.29 -22.32 3.02
CA LYS A 214 -3.63 -23.60 2.66
C LYS A 214 -2.34 -23.38 1.85
N GLY A 215 -1.49 -22.44 2.24
CA GLY A 215 -0.23 -22.13 1.57
C GLY A 215 -0.35 -21.33 0.28
N ARG A 216 -1.54 -20.81 -0.06
CA ARG A 216 -1.76 -19.94 -1.23
C ARG A 216 -1.51 -18.49 -0.92
N ILE A 217 -1.22 -17.72 -1.97
CA ILE A 217 -1.08 -16.25 -1.90
C ILE A 217 -2.46 -15.64 -1.64
N TYR A 218 -2.57 -14.83 -0.61
CA TYR A 218 -3.77 -14.05 -0.35
C TYR A 218 -3.79 -12.81 -1.24
N VAL A 219 -4.78 -12.72 -2.09
CA VAL A 219 -5.05 -11.55 -2.93
C VAL A 219 -5.95 -10.62 -2.13
N ASP A 220 -5.29 -9.77 -1.31
CA ASP A 220 -5.98 -8.90 -0.36
C ASP A 220 -6.48 -7.63 -1.03
N TYR A 221 -7.80 -7.47 -1.05
CA TYR A 221 -8.50 -6.26 -1.47
C TYR A 221 -9.00 -5.43 -0.28
N MET A 222 -8.96 -5.97 0.94
CA MET A 222 -9.53 -5.33 2.13
C MET A 222 -8.72 -4.14 2.65
N GLN A 223 -7.50 -3.96 2.15
CA GLN A 223 -6.69 -2.77 2.44
C GLN A 223 -7.32 -1.49 1.89
N ASN A 224 -8.26 -1.60 0.95
CA ASN A 224 -8.99 -0.48 0.40
C ASN A 224 -10.16 0.02 1.28
N ALA A 225 -10.27 -0.44 2.52
CA ALA A 225 -11.24 0.08 3.48
C ALA A 225 -10.73 1.39 4.11
N ARG A 226 -11.67 2.29 4.45
CA ARG A 226 -11.36 3.59 5.07
C ARG A 226 -10.48 3.42 6.32
N GLY A 227 -9.44 4.23 6.44
CA GLY A 227 -8.51 4.20 7.57
C GLY A 227 -7.49 3.06 7.53
N LYS A 228 -7.53 2.18 6.53
CA LYS A 228 -6.46 1.22 6.26
C LYS A 228 -5.33 1.87 5.51
N THR A 229 -4.13 1.32 5.67
CA THR A 229 -2.92 1.85 5.05
C THR A 229 -2.02 0.73 4.56
N LEU A 230 -1.23 1.04 3.55
CA LEU A 230 -0.09 0.24 3.09
C LEU A 230 1.15 1.12 3.04
N ALA A 231 2.32 0.53 3.23
CA ALA A 231 3.56 1.25 3.00
C ALA A 231 3.60 1.75 1.56
N CYS A 232 3.72 3.07 1.38
CA CYS A 232 3.68 3.69 0.06
C CYS A 232 4.95 3.42 -0.76
N ALA A 233 4.94 3.77 -2.03
CA ALA A 233 6.13 3.72 -2.88
C ALA A 233 7.28 4.53 -2.26
N TYR A 234 8.50 4.03 -2.42
CA TYR A 234 9.75 4.61 -1.89
C TYR A 234 9.93 4.52 -0.36
N SER A 235 8.97 3.94 0.34
CA SER A 235 9.00 3.79 1.80
C SER A 235 9.97 2.69 2.23
N ALA A 236 10.82 2.97 3.24
CA ALA A 236 11.64 1.95 3.90
C ALA A 236 10.77 0.96 4.70
N ARG A 237 11.28 -0.24 4.97
CA ARG A 237 10.57 -1.28 5.72
C ARG A 237 11.42 -1.83 6.87
N ALA A 238 10.73 -2.08 7.98
CA ALA A 238 11.34 -2.64 9.18
C ALA A 238 11.46 -4.16 9.10
N ASN A 239 12.30 -4.65 8.20
CA ASN A 239 12.61 -6.08 8.06
C ASN A 239 14.14 -6.30 8.08
N ASP A 240 14.56 -7.55 8.08
CA ASP A 240 15.96 -7.95 8.27
C ASP A 240 16.92 -7.45 7.19
N PHE A 241 16.42 -7.11 5.99
CA PHE A 241 17.23 -6.61 4.88
C PHE A 241 17.07 -5.11 4.60
N ALA A 242 16.33 -4.37 5.46
CA ALA A 242 16.06 -2.94 5.30
C ALA A 242 15.49 -2.61 3.91
N GLY A 243 14.49 -3.38 3.49
CA GLY A 243 13.89 -3.28 2.16
C GLY A 243 13.20 -1.94 1.92
N VAL A 244 13.04 -1.61 0.64
CA VAL A 244 12.29 -0.45 0.18
C VAL A 244 11.08 -0.90 -0.64
N SER A 245 9.94 -0.29 -0.41
CA SER A 245 8.72 -0.48 -1.19
C SER A 245 8.89 0.14 -2.57
N THR A 246 9.27 -0.68 -3.55
CA THR A 246 9.89 -0.26 -4.81
C THR A 246 8.95 -0.39 -5.99
N PRO A 247 8.61 0.73 -6.67
CA PRO A 247 7.94 0.67 -7.97
C PRO A 247 8.70 -0.19 -8.98
N LEU A 248 7.97 -0.98 -9.76
CA LEU A 248 8.49 -1.90 -10.76
C LEU A 248 7.92 -1.56 -12.14
N THR A 249 8.70 -1.78 -13.18
CA THR A 249 8.16 -1.93 -14.54
C THR A 249 7.51 -3.31 -14.68
N TRP A 250 6.62 -3.48 -15.64
CA TRP A 250 6.06 -4.80 -15.92
C TRP A 250 7.10 -5.74 -16.54
N ASP A 251 8.12 -5.21 -17.22
CA ASP A 251 9.24 -6.00 -17.74
C ASP A 251 10.06 -6.62 -16.58
N GLU A 252 10.33 -5.84 -15.52
CA GLU A 252 10.97 -6.38 -14.31
C GLU A 252 10.12 -7.47 -13.62
N VAL A 253 8.78 -7.35 -13.67
CA VAL A 253 7.88 -8.40 -13.17
C VAL A 253 7.95 -9.67 -14.04
N GLU A 254 8.12 -9.52 -15.36
CA GLU A 254 8.30 -10.66 -16.29
C GLU A 254 9.66 -11.34 -16.13
N GLU A 255 10.73 -10.55 -16.08
CA GLU A 255 12.11 -11.06 -15.97
C GLU A 255 12.38 -11.68 -14.60
N GLY A 256 11.67 -11.24 -13.57
CA GLY A 256 11.79 -11.71 -12.21
C GLY A 256 12.75 -10.86 -11.38
N VAL A 257 12.22 -10.26 -10.31
CA VAL A 257 12.98 -9.49 -9.34
C VAL A 257 12.74 -10.03 -7.93
N SER A 258 13.67 -9.78 -7.04
CA SER A 258 13.52 -10.06 -5.62
C SER A 258 13.30 -8.76 -4.84
N PRO A 259 12.34 -8.68 -3.89
CA PRO A 259 12.25 -7.54 -2.99
C PRO A 259 13.54 -7.25 -2.22
N LYS A 260 14.42 -8.25 -2.06
CA LYS A 260 15.73 -8.11 -1.40
C LYS A 260 16.77 -7.36 -2.25
N ASP A 261 16.51 -7.19 -3.54
CA ASP A 261 17.38 -6.43 -4.44
C ASP A 261 17.28 -4.91 -4.17
N PHE A 262 16.21 -4.48 -3.47
CA PHE A 262 15.90 -3.07 -3.22
C PHE A 262 15.95 -2.76 -1.73
N THR A 263 17.02 -2.13 -1.30
CA THR A 263 17.29 -1.83 0.11
C THR A 263 17.61 -0.35 0.31
N VAL A 264 17.50 0.12 1.55
CA VAL A 264 17.90 1.48 1.95
C VAL A 264 19.34 1.83 1.50
N ARG A 265 20.23 0.83 1.31
CA ARG A 265 21.61 1.05 0.92
C ARG A 265 21.81 1.38 -0.56
N ASN A 266 21.06 0.70 -1.43
CA ASN A 266 21.29 0.73 -2.88
C ASN A 266 20.18 1.44 -3.66
N PHE A 267 19.17 1.98 -2.98
CA PHE A 267 17.99 2.53 -3.64
C PHE A 267 18.28 3.78 -4.49
N GLU A 268 19.29 4.56 -4.10
CA GLU A 268 19.71 5.75 -4.85
C GLU A 268 20.13 5.39 -6.28
N GLN A 269 20.96 4.36 -6.44
CA GLN A 269 21.42 3.88 -7.75
C GLN A 269 20.25 3.47 -8.65
N ARG A 270 19.22 2.85 -8.06
CA ARG A 270 18.00 2.54 -8.81
C ARG A 270 17.30 3.78 -9.33
N LEU A 271 17.15 4.81 -8.50
CA LEU A 271 16.49 6.06 -8.91
C LEU A 271 17.26 6.77 -10.03
N GLU A 272 18.58 6.71 -10.04
CA GLU A 272 19.42 7.23 -11.11
C GLU A 272 19.17 6.53 -12.45
N VAL A 273 18.87 5.22 -12.41
CA VAL A 273 18.66 4.40 -13.62
C VAL A 273 17.23 4.52 -14.14
N VAL A 274 16.21 4.38 -13.28
CA VAL A 274 14.81 4.24 -13.72
C VAL A 274 13.95 5.46 -13.43
N GLY A 275 14.41 6.40 -12.61
CA GLY A 275 13.65 7.61 -12.23
C GLY A 275 12.37 7.31 -11.45
N ASP A 276 11.33 8.14 -11.65
CA ASP A 276 10.05 8.06 -10.95
C ASP A 276 9.03 7.19 -11.68
N LEU A 277 9.09 5.89 -11.49
CA LEU A 277 8.09 4.97 -12.05
C LEU A 277 6.69 5.15 -11.45
N TRP A 278 6.56 5.76 -10.25
CA TRP A 278 5.26 6.02 -9.63
C TRP A 278 4.55 7.24 -10.23
N GLY A 279 5.27 8.07 -10.97
CA GLY A 279 4.73 9.21 -11.69
C GLY A 279 3.62 8.83 -12.66
N ASP A 280 3.69 7.66 -13.24
CA ASP A 280 2.68 7.16 -14.19
C ASP A 280 1.32 6.89 -13.51
N LEU A 281 1.32 6.40 -12.27
CA LEU A 281 0.07 6.25 -11.50
C LEU A 281 -0.60 7.61 -11.26
N ARG A 282 0.18 8.63 -10.92
CA ARG A 282 -0.34 9.99 -10.64
C ARG A 282 -0.87 10.70 -11.90
N LYS A 283 -0.31 10.40 -13.07
CA LYS A 283 -0.70 10.99 -14.36
C LYS A 283 -1.79 10.22 -15.07
N ALA A 284 -2.06 8.98 -14.65
CA ALA A 284 -3.01 8.11 -15.30
C ALA A 284 -4.44 8.66 -15.16
N LYS A 285 -5.20 8.60 -16.24
CA LYS A 285 -6.65 8.75 -16.18
C LYS A 285 -7.20 7.53 -15.45
N GLY A 286 -7.94 7.75 -14.37
CA GLY A 286 -8.49 6.67 -13.55
C GLY A 286 -9.38 5.71 -14.32
N ALA A 287 -9.49 4.48 -13.83
CA ALA A 287 -10.38 3.46 -14.38
C ALA A 287 -11.84 3.95 -14.38
N LYS A 288 -12.53 3.78 -15.50
CA LYS A 288 -13.94 4.18 -15.62
C LYS A 288 -14.85 3.12 -15.00
N LEU A 289 -15.05 3.21 -13.68
CA LEU A 289 -15.85 2.23 -12.91
C LEU A 289 -17.29 2.06 -13.42
N LYS A 290 -17.88 3.10 -14.03
CA LYS A 290 -19.22 3.04 -14.62
C LYS A 290 -19.35 2.07 -15.81
N GLU A 291 -18.26 1.75 -16.48
CA GLU A 291 -18.22 0.80 -17.61
C GLU A 291 -18.02 -0.65 -17.13
N LEU A 292 -17.79 -0.88 -15.84
CA LEU A 292 -17.62 -2.18 -15.21
C LEU A 292 -18.94 -2.75 -14.67
N SER A 293 -20.08 -2.44 -15.32
CA SER A 293 -21.37 -3.03 -14.96
C SER A 293 -21.27 -4.56 -15.02
N VAL A 294 -21.50 -5.18 -13.86
CA VAL A 294 -21.63 -6.63 -13.71
C VAL A 294 -22.57 -7.15 -14.80
N PRO A 295 -22.20 -8.19 -15.59
CA PRO A 295 -23.17 -8.82 -16.47
C PRO A 295 -24.38 -9.20 -15.65
N GLN A 296 -25.56 -8.70 -16.01
CA GLN A 296 -26.80 -9.06 -15.35
C GLN A 296 -26.89 -10.58 -15.37
N THR A 297 -26.86 -11.18 -14.19
CA THR A 297 -27.06 -12.62 -13.97
C THR A 297 -28.30 -13.02 -14.76
N THR A 298 -28.10 -13.92 -15.72
CA THR A 298 -29.11 -14.58 -16.52
C THR A 298 -30.25 -15.02 -15.57
N LYS A 299 -31.47 -14.63 -15.89
CA LYS A 299 -32.70 -14.98 -15.15
C LYS A 299 -32.68 -16.46 -14.79
N VAL A 300 -32.64 -16.76 -13.50
CA VAL A 300 -32.95 -18.11 -13.00
C VAL A 300 -34.37 -18.41 -13.40
N THR A 301 -34.54 -19.29 -14.41
CA THR A 301 -35.81 -19.81 -14.85
C THR A 301 -36.45 -20.55 -13.69
N LYS A 302 -37.63 -20.12 -13.25
CA LYS A 302 -38.44 -20.77 -12.22
C LYS A 302 -38.70 -22.22 -12.65
N ALA A 303 -38.09 -23.16 -11.98
CA ALA A 303 -38.42 -24.57 -12.11
C ALA A 303 -39.69 -24.89 -11.31
N THR A 304 -40.70 -25.27 -12.06
CA THR A 304 -41.72 -26.32 -11.86
C THR A 304 -42.40 -26.44 -10.48
N LYS A 305 -43.68 -26.10 -10.47
CA LYS A 305 -44.67 -26.49 -9.48
C LYS A 305 -44.73 -28.03 -9.35
N ILE A 306 -44.42 -28.55 -8.19
CA ILE A 306 -44.77 -29.94 -7.81
C ILE A 306 -46.19 -29.92 -7.25
N THR A 307 -47.11 -30.48 -8.01
CA THR A 307 -48.50 -30.74 -7.62
C THR A 307 -48.52 -31.86 -6.57
N LYS A 308 -48.95 -31.54 -5.36
CA LYS A 308 -49.36 -32.57 -4.37
C LYS A 308 -50.71 -33.14 -4.80
N LYS A 309 -50.71 -34.42 -5.22
CA LYS A 309 -51.94 -35.21 -5.25
C LYS A 309 -52.21 -35.75 -3.85
N ALA A 310 -53.30 -35.39 -3.29
CA ALA A 310 -53.90 -36.05 -2.13
C ALA A 310 -54.37 -37.44 -2.55
N LYS A 311 -54.06 -38.45 -1.74
CA LYS A 311 -54.82 -39.70 -1.68
C LYS A 311 -55.60 -39.70 -0.37
N GLN A 312 -56.90 -39.61 -0.50
CA GLN A 312 -57.82 -40.26 0.43
C GLN A 312 -57.78 -41.77 0.19
N ASP A 313 -57.60 -42.49 1.21
CA ASP A 313 -58.37 -43.63 1.77
C ASP A 313 -57.61 -44.17 2.95
#